data_49870a261e98ba5d675f8a6e1a137355
#
_entry.id   49870a261e98ba5d675f8a6e1a137355
#
_cell.length_a   1.000
_cell.length_b   1.000
_cell.length_c   1.000
_cell.angle_alpha   90.00
_cell.angle_beta   90.00
_cell.angle_gamma   90.00
#
_symmetry.space_group_name_H-M   'P 1'
#
loop_
_entity.id
_entity.type
_entity.pdbx_description
1 polymer ?
#
loop_
_entity_poly.entity_id
_entity_poly.type
_entity_poly.pdbx_seq_one_letter_code
_entity_poly.pdbx_strand_id
1 'polypeptide(L)'
;MVSHRRPPAARRYEVAVAAGGLRCDTIAAVPETADARPRLSRRIAAIEESATLAVDAKAKSLVAAGHDVIGFGAGEPDFPTPAHIVQAAIEAAPQAKNHRYTPAGGLPELKEAVAVKTAKDSGYEVAASQVVITNGAKQAVYNSFAALLDPGDEVLVPAPYWVTYPESIRLAGGVDVPVPTDESTGFRATVDALEAATTERTKVLLFVSPSNPTGAVYTAEQTAEVGRWAADRGLWVVTDEIYEHLVYGDHTFSSMPALVPELADRTIVVNGVAKSYAMTGWRVGWMIGPADVGKAATNLQSHATSNVANVSQRAAVAALTGDQACVGEMRAAFDRRRRRMFELLSAMPGVECLEPEGAFYAFPNFAGVLGRPLAGGRTAKTTLELAEIALEEAKVAVVPGEAFGAPGYARLSYALADEALEEGLGRLATLLA
;
A
#
# COMPACT_ATOMS: atom_id res chain seq x y z
N MET A 1 -34.32 -43.90 -29.24
CA MET A 1 -33.83 -44.70 -28.10
C MET A 1 -32.69 -43.93 -27.45
N VAL A 2 -32.98 -43.23 -26.37
CA VAL A 2 -31.96 -42.45 -25.61
C VAL A 2 -31.72 -43.18 -24.29
N SER A 3 -30.52 -43.64 -24.12
CA SER A 3 -30.08 -44.42 -22.95
C SER A 3 -29.74 -43.48 -21.81
N HIS A 4 -30.56 -43.48 -20.76
CA HIS A 4 -30.26 -42.79 -19.49
C HIS A 4 -29.24 -43.62 -18.67
N ARG A 5 -28.04 -43.09 -18.48
CA ARG A 5 -27.10 -43.62 -17.47
C ARG A 5 -27.36 -42.88 -16.13
N ARG A 6 -27.59 -43.65 -15.07
CA ARG A 6 -27.73 -43.17 -13.68
C ARG A 6 -26.37 -42.74 -13.11
N PRO A 7 -26.32 -41.69 -12.25
CA PRO A 7 -25.11 -41.33 -11.55
C PRO A 7 -24.81 -42.34 -10.39
N PRO A 8 -23.54 -42.49 -10.00
CA PRO A 8 -23.15 -43.39 -8.91
C PRO A 8 -23.55 -42.86 -7.55
N ALA A 9 -23.90 -43.76 -6.63
CA ALA A 9 -24.39 -43.51 -5.29
C ALA A 9 -23.32 -42.85 -4.38
N ALA A 10 -23.75 -41.86 -3.60
CA ALA A 10 -22.96 -41.22 -2.55
C ALA A 10 -22.70 -42.23 -1.41
N ARG A 11 -21.44 -42.44 -1.06
CA ARG A 11 -21.05 -43.19 0.15
C ARG A 11 -21.29 -42.30 1.39
N ARG A 12 -22.16 -42.76 2.29
CA ARG A 12 -22.28 -42.24 3.64
C ARG A 12 -21.09 -42.74 4.47
N TYR A 13 -20.38 -41.87 5.14
CA TYR A 13 -19.45 -42.21 6.20
C TYR A 13 -20.20 -42.16 7.51
N GLU A 14 -20.36 -43.29 8.17
CA GLU A 14 -20.80 -43.34 9.58
C GLU A 14 -19.59 -43.09 10.47
N VAL A 15 -19.71 -42.12 11.37
CA VAL A 15 -18.73 -41.86 12.41
C VAL A 15 -19.15 -42.64 13.64
N ALA A 16 -18.42 -43.70 13.95
CA ALA A 16 -18.54 -44.44 15.20
C ALA A 16 -17.76 -43.68 16.31
N VAL A 17 -18.43 -43.18 17.29
CA VAL A 17 -17.81 -42.65 18.52
C VAL A 17 -17.63 -43.82 19.50
N ALA A 18 -16.36 -44.25 19.69
CA ALA A 18 -16.01 -45.18 20.77
C ALA A 18 -15.26 -44.39 21.87
N ALA A 19 -15.81 -44.41 23.09
CA ALA A 19 -15.15 -43.86 24.27
C ALA A 19 -14.01 -44.81 24.71
N GLY A 20 -12.84 -44.27 24.99
CA GLY A 20 -11.75 -45.01 25.65
C GLY A 20 -10.38 -44.37 25.49
N GLY A 21 -9.86 -43.78 26.58
CA GLY A 21 -8.46 -43.74 27.02
C GLY A 21 -7.39 -43.19 26.05
N LEU A 22 -7.02 -41.90 26.26
CA LEU A 22 -5.82 -41.33 25.66
C LEU A 22 -4.54 -42.01 26.18
N ARG A 23 -3.84 -42.75 25.29
CA ARG A 23 -2.39 -42.92 25.38
C ARG A 23 -1.73 -42.06 24.31
N CYS A 24 -0.80 -41.23 24.78
CA CYS A 24 0.04 -40.40 23.92
C CYS A 24 1.10 -41.32 23.29
N ASP A 25 0.81 -41.87 22.10
CA ASP A 25 1.80 -42.54 21.30
C ASP A 25 2.36 -41.53 20.27
N THR A 26 3.66 -41.45 20.29
CA THR A 26 4.51 -40.70 19.35
C THR A 26 3.94 -40.77 17.93
N ILE A 27 3.58 -39.60 17.37
CA ILE A 27 3.26 -39.50 15.96
C ILE A 27 4.54 -39.81 15.19
N ALA A 28 4.61 -41.01 14.65
CA ALA A 28 5.69 -41.39 13.72
C ALA A 28 5.63 -40.39 12.55
N ALA A 29 6.76 -39.73 12.30
CA ALA A 29 6.92 -38.88 11.13
C ALA A 29 6.58 -39.71 9.87
N VAL A 30 5.56 -39.27 9.14
CA VAL A 30 5.27 -39.84 7.81
C VAL A 30 6.51 -39.59 6.96
N PRO A 31 7.14 -40.60 6.34
CA PRO A 31 8.29 -40.38 5.50
C PRO A 31 7.87 -39.45 4.35
N GLU A 32 8.60 -38.35 4.19
CA GLU A 32 8.49 -37.44 3.06
C GLU A 32 8.76 -38.25 1.79
N THR A 33 7.72 -38.62 1.05
CA THR A 33 7.88 -39.27 -0.25
C THR A 33 8.49 -38.25 -1.21
N ALA A 34 9.71 -38.50 -1.65
CA ALA A 34 10.56 -37.63 -2.48
C ALA A 34 9.99 -37.33 -3.89
N ASP A 35 8.69 -37.46 -4.13
CA ASP A 35 8.08 -37.31 -5.46
C ASP A 35 6.69 -36.64 -5.45
N ALA A 36 6.30 -35.95 -4.38
CA ALA A 36 5.05 -35.20 -4.37
C ALA A 36 5.27 -33.81 -5.02
N ARG A 37 4.74 -33.61 -6.22
CA ARG A 37 4.71 -32.27 -6.85
C ARG A 37 4.12 -31.26 -5.87
N PRO A 38 4.73 -30.06 -5.71
CA PRO A 38 4.22 -29.02 -4.82
C PRO A 38 2.74 -28.74 -5.12
N ARG A 39 1.89 -28.66 -4.10
CA ARG A 39 0.45 -28.38 -4.27
C ARG A 39 0.20 -26.96 -4.81
N LEU A 40 1.08 -26.03 -4.48
CA LEU A 40 1.04 -24.63 -4.93
C LEU A 40 2.13 -24.37 -5.95
N SER A 41 1.91 -23.43 -6.85
CA SER A 41 2.99 -22.93 -7.71
C SER A 41 4.07 -22.27 -6.85
N ARG A 42 5.35 -22.44 -7.22
CA ARG A 42 6.47 -21.82 -6.48
C ARG A 42 6.30 -20.32 -6.32
N ARG A 43 5.80 -19.64 -7.35
CA ARG A 43 5.56 -18.19 -7.35
C ARG A 43 4.54 -17.78 -6.27
N ILE A 44 3.44 -18.53 -6.14
CA ILE A 44 2.40 -18.23 -5.14
C ILE A 44 2.85 -18.63 -3.73
N ALA A 45 3.59 -19.73 -3.60
CA ALA A 45 4.11 -20.18 -2.31
C ALA A 45 5.20 -19.24 -1.74
N ALA A 46 5.81 -18.40 -2.57
CA ALA A 46 6.82 -17.42 -2.15
C ALA A 46 6.24 -16.07 -1.71
N ILE A 47 4.91 -15.86 -1.83
CA ILE A 47 4.28 -14.62 -1.38
C ILE A 47 4.13 -14.64 0.14
N GLU A 48 4.64 -13.62 0.80
CA GLU A 48 4.48 -13.44 2.23
C GLU A 48 3.12 -12.84 2.61
N GLU A 49 2.64 -13.18 3.80
CA GLU A 49 1.43 -12.54 4.33
C GLU A 49 1.71 -11.05 4.59
N SER A 50 0.75 -10.18 4.24
CA SER A 50 0.90 -8.74 4.49
C SER A 50 0.94 -8.45 5.99
N ALA A 51 2.11 -8.09 6.52
CA ALA A 51 2.30 -7.77 7.94
C ALA A 51 1.34 -6.65 8.43
N THR A 52 1.03 -5.67 7.57
CA THR A 52 0.08 -4.60 7.90
C THR A 52 -1.35 -5.13 8.08
N LEU A 53 -1.78 -6.08 7.25
CA LEU A 53 -3.09 -6.72 7.37
C LEU A 53 -3.14 -7.68 8.57
N ALA A 54 -2.06 -8.39 8.85
CA ALA A 54 -1.97 -9.29 9.99
C ALA A 54 -2.10 -8.54 11.33
N VAL A 55 -1.39 -7.41 11.48
CA VAL A 55 -1.50 -6.53 12.65
C VAL A 55 -2.93 -6.00 12.83
N ASP A 56 -3.54 -5.50 11.75
CA ASP A 56 -4.91 -4.98 11.79
C ASP A 56 -5.93 -6.09 12.14
N ALA A 57 -5.79 -7.29 11.57
CA ALA A 57 -6.65 -8.43 11.87
C ALA A 57 -6.52 -8.87 13.33
N LYS A 58 -5.29 -8.91 13.88
CA LYS A 58 -5.05 -9.24 15.30
C LYS A 58 -5.67 -8.19 16.23
N ALA A 59 -5.49 -6.89 15.91
CA ALA A 59 -6.12 -5.80 16.67
C ALA A 59 -7.66 -5.92 16.66
N LYS A 60 -8.28 -6.10 15.49
CA LYS A 60 -9.73 -6.30 15.34
C LYS A 60 -10.25 -7.52 16.08
N SER A 61 -9.48 -8.62 16.08
CA SER A 61 -9.83 -9.83 16.85
C SER A 61 -9.86 -9.57 18.36
N LEU A 62 -8.90 -8.81 18.88
CA LEU A 62 -8.86 -8.42 20.30
C LEU A 62 -10.03 -7.49 20.66
N VAL A 63 -10.35 -6.52 19.80
CA VAL A 63 -11.54 -5.66 19.97
C VAL A 63 -12.82 -6.50 20.01
N ALA A 64 -12.97 -7.46 19.11
CA ALA A 64 -14.12 -8.38 19.10
C ALA A 64 -14.18 -9.28 20.36
N ALA A 65 -13.04 -9.55 21.00
CA ALA A 65 -12.95 -10.25 22.28
C ALA A 65 -13.20 -9.34 23.51
N GLY A 66 -13.54 -8.06 23.30
CA GLY A 66 -13.88 -7.10 24.36
C GLY A 66 -12.70 -6.32 24.93
N HIS A 67 -11.51 -6.38 24.30
CA HIS A 67 -10.37 -5.56 24.68
C HIS A 67 -10.44 -4.17 24.04
N ASP A 68 -10.08 -3.15 24.81
CA ASP A 68 -9.95 -1.77 24.32
C ASP A 68 -8.58 -1.58 23.64
N VAL A 69 -8.52 -1.89 22.34
CA VAL A 69 -7.31 -1.79 21.53
C VAL A 69 -7.34 -0.55 20.64
N ILE A 70 -6.29 0.26 20.72
CA ILE A 70 -6.07 1.40 19.82
C ILE A 70 -5.11 1.00 18.71
N GLY A 71 -5.56 1.12 17.45
CA GLY A 71 -4.81 0.68 16.27
C GLY A 71 -4.19 1.84 15.50
N PHE A 72 -2.86 1.90 15.44
CA PHE A 72 -2.10 2.78 14.53
C PHE A 72 -1.69 2.07 13.23
N GLY A 73 -2.18 0.84 12.99
CA GLY A 73 -1.82 0.05 11.83
C GLY A 73 -2.60 0.40 10.55
N ALA A 74 -3.74 1.09 10.65
CA ALA A 74 -4.62 1.36 9.53
C ALA A 74 -3.94 2.14 8.41
N GLY A 75 -4.11 1.67 7.19
CA GLY A 75 -3.60 2.34 5.99
C GLY A 75 -4.72 3.03 5.20
N GLU A 76 -5.75 3.57 5.88
CA GLU A 76 -6.91 4.20 5.27
C GLU A 76 -7.39 5.41 6.09
N PRO A 77 -7.96 6.44 5.42
CA PRO A 77 -8.58 7.56 6.12
C PRO A 77 -9.72 7.09 7.02
N ASP A 78 -9.85 7.70 8.19
CA ASP A 78 -10.94 7.46 9.15
C ASP A 78 -12.21 8.27 8.85
N PHE A 79 -12.21 9.03 7.76
CA PHE A 79 -13.36 9.78 7.28
C PHE A 79 -14.29 8.93 6.43
N PRO A 80 -15.60 9.16 6.48
CA PRO A 80 -16.51 8.59 5.50
C PRO A 80 -16.25 9.20 4.11
N THR A 81 -16.55 8.45 3.06
CA THR A 81 -16.56 9.00 1.69
C THR A 81 -17.50 10.21 1.63
N PRO A 82 -17.09 11.35 1.04
CA PRO A 82 -17.91 12.55 0.95
C PRO A 82 -19.30 12.32 0.33
N ALA A 83 -20.33 12.99 0.89
CA ALA A 83 -21.73 12.71 0.57
C ALA A 83 -22.07 12.85 -0.91
N HIS A 84 -21.50 13.85 -1.63
CA HIS A 84 -21.74 14.03 -3.07
C HIS A 84 -21.22 12.86 -3.90
N ILE A 85 -20.16 12.20 -3.47
CA ILE A 85 -19.59 11.01 -4.12
C ILE A 85 -20.50 9.81 -3.89
N VAL A 86 -20.96 9.61 -2.66
CA VAL A 86 -21.92 8.56 -2.31
C VAL A 86 -23.22 8.74 -3.08
N GLN A 87 -23.73 9.97 -3.19
CA GLN A 87 -24.93 10.30 -3.93
C GLN A 87 -24.81 9.93 -5.42
N ALA A 88 -23.66 10.23 -6.05
CA ALA A 88 -23.43 9.84 -7.45
C ALA A 88 -23.47 8.31 -7.66
N ALA A 89 -23.00 7.54 -6.68
CA ALA A 89 -23.13 6.07 -6.72
C ALA A 89 -24.59 5.61 -6.59
N ILE A 90 -25.36 6.22 -5.67
CA ILE A 90 -26.78 5.93 -5.48
C ILE A 90 -27.56 6.19 -6.80
N GLU A 91 -27.28 7.30 -7.46
CA GLU A 91 -27.90 7.66 -8.73
C GLU A 91 -27.47 6.74 -9.89
N ALA A 92 -26.24 6.24 -9.85
CA ALA A 92 -25.72 5.31 -10.86
C ALA A 92 -26.26 3.88 -10.69
N ALA A 93 -26.50 3.44 -9.46
CA ALA A 93 -26.87 2.06 -9.15
C ALA A 93 -28.15 1.57 -9.85
N PRO A 94 -29.26 2.33 -9.97
CA PRO A 94 -30.46 1.86 -10.65
C PRO A 94 -30.38 1.90 -12.18
N GLN A 95 -29.33 2.48 -12.76
CA GLN A 95 -29.21 2.62 -14.21
C GLN A 95 -28.73 1.32 -14.85
N ALA A 96 -29.55 0.69 -15.70
CA ALA A 96 -29.28 -0.60 -16.34
C ALA A 96 -27.95 -0.65 -17.13
N LYS A 97 -27.47 0.49 -17.65
CA LYS A 97 -26.16 0.57 -18.34
C LYS A 97 -24.98 0.24 -17.41
N ASN A 98 -25.12 0.50 -16.12
CA ASN A 98 -24.07 0.22 -15.11
C ASN A 98 -24.10 -1.24 -14.61
N HIS A 99 -25.09 -2.06 -15.03
CA HIS A 99 -25.18 -3.48 -14.70
C HIS A 99 -24.47 -4.38 -15.72
N ARG A 100 -23.80 -3.81 -16.72
CA ARG A 100 -23.18 -4.54 -17.83
C ARG A 100 -21.69 -4.27 -17.88
N TYR A 101 -20.96 -5.12 -18.57
CA TYR A 101 -19.55 -4.87 -18.86
C TYR A 101 -19.34 -3.55 -19.60
N THR A 102 -18.25 -2.88 -19.25
CA THR A 102 -17.73 -1.68 -19.92
C THR A 102 -16.30 -1.95 -20.40
N PRO A 103 -15.65 -1.03 -21.12
CA PRO A 103 -14.28 -1.24 -21.54
C PRO A 103 -13.35 -1.60 -20.36
N ALA A 104 -12.52 -2.62 -20.54
CA ALA A 104 -11.63 -3.12 -19.48
C ALA A 104 -10.71 -2.03 -18.92
N GLY A 105 -10.24 -1.11 -19.76
CA GLY A 105 -9.41 0.02 -19.35
C GLY A 105 -10.17 1.19 -18.71
N GLY A 106 -11.48 1.06 -18.47
CA GLY A 106 -12.31 2.05 -17.77
C GLY A 106 -13.26 2.85 -18.65
N LEU A 107 -14.18 3.54 -18.00
CA LEU A 107 -15.15 4.42 -18.65
C LEU A 107 -14.43 5.62 -19.28
N PRO A 108 -14.80 6.01 -20.52
CA PRO A 108 -14.20 7.19 -21.18
C PRO A 108 -14.29 8.46 -20.32
N GLU A 109 -15.44 8.69 -19.69
CA GLU A 109 -15.67 9.88 -18.84
C GLU A 109 -14.75 9.92 -17.62
N LEU A 110 -14.42 8.75 -17.04
CA LEU A 110 -13.47 8.70 -15.91
C LEU A 110 -12.04 8.92 -16.40
N LYS A 111 -11.66 8.36 -17.53
CA LYS A 111 -10.33 8.58 -18.14
C LYS A 111 -10.10 10.06 -18.47
N GLU A 112 -11.12 10.73 -19.00
CA GLU A 112 -11.08 12.17 -19.25
C GLU A 112 -10.94 12.97 -17.94
N ALA A 113 -11.75 12.64 -16.93
CA ALA A 113 -11.67 13.27 -15.62
C ALA A 113 -10.27 13.10 -14.96
N VAL A 114 -9.64 11.93 -15.12
CA VAL A 114 -8.27 11.67 -14.65
C VAL A 114 -7.27 12.53 -15.42
N ALA A 115 -7.38 12.63 -16.74
CA ALA A 115 -6.47 13.46 -17.54
C ALA A 115 -6.55 14.95 -17.16
N VAL A 116 -7.77 15.48 -17.03
CA VAL A 116 -8.00 16.88 -16.59
C VAL A 116 -7.44 17.12 -15.19
N LYS A 117 -7.71 16.20 -14.24
CA LYS A 117 -7.17 16.27 -12.88
C LYS A 117 -5.65 16.27 -12.88
N THR A 118 -5.01 15.36 -13.63
CA THR A 118 -3.55 15.23 -13.68
C THR A 118 -2.90 16.51 -14.18
N ALA A 119 -3.40 17.08 -15.28
CA ALA A 119 -2.92 18.36 -15.79
C ALA A 119 -3.07 19.51 -14.78
N LYS A 120 -4.23 19.56 -14.09
CA LYS A 120 -4.51 20.61 -13.09
C LYS A 120 -3.64 20.49 -11.84
N ASP A 121 -3.46 19.30 -11.29
CA ASP A 121 -2.88 19.11 -9.96
C ASP A 121 -1.35 18.97 -10.02
N SER A 122 -0.80 18.42 -11.10
CA SER A 122 0.64 18.15 -11.24
C SER A 122 1.30 18.89 -12.41
N GLY A 123 0.54 19.50 -13.31
CA GLY A 123 1.07 20.09 -14.54
C GLY A 123 1.47 19.08 -15.60
N TYR A 124 1.22 17.79 -15.38
CA TYR A 124 1.51 16.75 -16.36
C TYR A 124 0.32 16.56 -17.31
N GLU A 125 0.47 17.05 -18.53
CA GLU A 125 -0.58 16.93 -19.55
C GLU A 125 -0.57 15.56 -20.21
N VAL A 126 -1.72 14.86 -20.14
CA VAL A 126 -1.89 13.52 -20.70
C VAL A 126 -3.21 13.40 -21.44
N ALA A 127 -3.22 12.54 -22.47
CA ALA A 127 -4.47 12.19 -23.14
C ALA A 127 -5.24 11.10 -22.37
N ALA A 128 -6.57 11.12 -22.43
CA ALA A 128 -7.39 10.07 -21.84
C ALA A 128 -7.04 8.65 -22.36
N SER A 129 -6.49 8.53 -23.57
CA SER A 129 -6.01 7.25 -24.13
C SER A 129 -4.83 6.64 -23.38
N GLN A 130 -4.06 7.45 -22.65
CA GLN A 130 -2.92 7.01 -21.84
C GLN A 130 -3.34 6.51 -20.44
N VAL A 131 -4.59 6.72 -20.06
CA VAL A 131 -5.14 6.35 -18.75
C VAL A 131 -5.73 4.95 -18.81
N VAL A 132 -5.40 4.11 -17.84
CA VAL A 132 -6.03 2.80 -17.59
C VAL A 132 -6.59 2.78 -16.18
N ILE A 133 -7.89 2.62 -16.04
CA ILE A 133 -8.59 2.55 -14.75
C ILE A 133 -8.45 1.13 -14.19
N THR A 134 -8.10 1.01 -12.91
CA THR A 134 -7.78 -0.24 -12.22
C THR A 134 -8.58 -0.42 -10.93
N ASN A 135 -8.64 -1.65 -10.39
CA ASN A 135 -9.28 -1.96 -9.11
C ASN A 135 -8.43 -1.44 -7.92
N GLY A 136 -8.31 -0.11 -7.82
CA GLY A 136 -7.44 0.61 -6.91
C GLY A 136 -5.99 0.67 -7.41
N ALA A 137 -5.21 1.59 -6.83
CA ALA A 137 -3.79 1.80 -7.17
C ALA A 137 -2.94 0.52 -7.00
N LYS A 138 -3.30 -0.39 -6.09
CA LYS A 138 -2.60 -1.67 -5.92
C LYS A 138 -2.59 -2.50 -7.21
N GLN A 139 -3.70 -2.55 -7.96
CA GLN A 139 -3.72 -3.22 -9.25
C GLN A 139 -2.93 -2.44 -10.30
N ALA A 140 -2.94 -1.10 -10.25
CA ALA A 140 -2.10 -0.29 -11.13
C ALA A 140 -0.61 -0.60 -10.94
N VAL A 141 -0.13 -0.68 -9.69
CA VAL A 141 1.24 -1.10 -9.35
C VAL A 141 1.58 -2.47 -9.96
N TYR A 142 0.73 -3.47 -9.71
CA TYR A 142 0.95 -4.81 -10.27
C TYR A 142 0.95 -4.81 -11.80
N ASN A 143 -0.04 -4.16 -12.42
CA ASN A 143 -0.13 -4.08 -13.88
C ASN A 143 1.08 -3.37 -14.51
N SER A 144 1.65 -2.35 -13.84
CA SER A 144 2.84 -1.64 -14.28
C SER A 144 4.04 -2.57 -14.34
N PHE A 145 4.31 -3.30 -13.26
CA PHE A 145 5.42 -4.25 -13.24
C PHE A 145 5.19 -5.43 -14.18
N ALA A 146 3.97 -5.98 -14.24
CA ALA A 146 3.65 -7.09 -15.13
C ALA A 146 3.73 -6.72 -16.62
N ALA A 147 3.55 -5.42 -16.96
CA ALA A 147 3.72 -4.94 -18.33
C ALA A 147 5.18 -4.65 -18.71
N LEU A 148 6.05 -4.39 -17.72
CA LEU A 148 7.42 -3.97 -17.96
C LEU A 148 8.47 -5.06 -17.76
N LEU A 149 8.25 -6.00 -16.81
CA LEU A 149 9.30 -6.90 -16.32
C LEU A 149 9.28 -8.25 -17.03
N ASP A 150 10.44 -8.69 -17.45
CA ASP A 150 10.77 -10.07 -17.78
C ASP A 150 11.46 -10.76 -16.58
N PRO A 151 11.51 -12.11 -16.55
CA PRO A 151 12.17 -12.82 -15.47
C PRO A 151 13.64 -12.42 -15.30
N GLY A 152 13.96 -11.89 -14.11
CA GLY A 152 15.31 -11.46 -13.74
C GLY A 152 15.60 -9.97 -13.96
N ASP A 153 14.68 -9.20 -14.54
CA ASP A 153 14.76 -7.74 -14.56
C ASP A 153 14.72 -7.19 -13.13
N GLU A 154 15.56 -6.21 -12.82
CA GLU A 154 15.69 -5.62 -11.51
C GLU A 154 14.92 -4.30 -11.41
N VAL A 155 14.30 -4.11 -10.23
CA VAL A 155 13.61 -2.87 -9.86
C VAL A 155 14.31 -2.28 -8.65
N LEU A 156 14.81 -1.06 -8.75
CA LEU A 156 15.31 -0.31 -7.60
C LEU A 156 14.12 0.14 -6.73
N VAL A 157 14.17 -0.22 -5.46
CA VAL A 157 13.09 0.04 -4.48
C VAL A 157 13.69 0.80 -3.30
N PRO A 158 13.56 2.15 -3.25
CA PRO A 158 13.95 2.90 -2.06
C PRO A 158 13.27 2.35 -0.80
N ALA A 159 14.07 2.00 0.19
CA ALA A 159 13.62 1.47 1.48
C ALA A 159 13.81 2.55 2.56
N PRO A 160 12.84 2.74 3.46
CA PRO A 160 11.64 1.93 3.71
C PRO A 160 10.57 2.05 2.61
N TYR A 161 9.89 0.95 2.33
CA TYR A 161 8.91 0.83 1.24
C TYR A 161 7.59 0.20 1.70
N TRP A 162 6.50 0.47 0.99
CA TRP A 162 5.24 -0.23 1.22
C TRP A 162 5.35 -1.72 0.86
N VAL A 163 4.93 -2.58 1.78
CA VAL A 163 5.05 -4.06 1.72
C VAL A 163 4.53 -4.70 0.42
N THR A 164 3.69 -4.01 -0.34
CA THR A 164 3.13 -4.53 -1.58
C THR A 164 4.11 -4.44 -2.76
N TYR A 165 5.09 -3.54 -2.75
CA TYR A 165 5.95 -3.34 -3.91
C TYR A 165 6.84 -4.56 -4.19
N PRO A 166 7.60 -5.11 -3.23
CA PRO A 166 8.39 -6.31 -3.47
C PRO A 166 7.54 -7.47 -3.98
N GLU A 167 6.37 -7.70 -3.37
CA GLU A 167 5.47 -8.78 -3.77
C GLU A 167 4.93 -8.60 -5.19
N SER A 168 4.59 -7.37 -5.59
CA SER A 168 4.13 -7.07 -6.95
C SER A 168 5.23 -7.28 -7.99
N ILE A 169 6.49 -6.92 -7.66
CA ILE A 169 7.67 -7.14 -8.50
C ILE A 169 7.93 -8.63 -8.69
N ARG A 170 7.97 -9.40 -7.60
CA ARG A 170 8.18 -10.86 -7.61
C ARG A 170 7.06 -11.60 -8.35
N LEU A 171 5.80 -11.17 -8.16
CA LEU A 171 4.65 -11.72 -8.90
C LEU A 171 4.75 -11.47 -10.40
N ALA A 172 5.34 -10.34 -10.81
CA ALA A 172 5.60 -10.02 -12.20
C ALA A 172 6.84 -10.73 -12.78
N GLY A 173 7.61 -11.44 -11.94
CA GLY A 173 8.83 -12.17 -12.34
C GLY A 173 10.12 -11.38 -12.18
N GLY A 174 10.04 -10.14 -11.73
CA GLY A 174 11.22 -9.28 -11.47
C GLY A 174 11.89 -9.57 -10.14
N VAL A 175 12.99 -8.86 -9.90
CA VAL A 175 13.79 -8.90 -8.69
C VAL A 175 13.76 -7.51 -8.04
N ASP A 176 13.31 -7.43 -6.79
CA ASP A 176 13.36 -6.21 -6.01
C ASP A 176 14.79 -5.99 -5.48
N VAL A 177 15.35 -4.80 -5.72
CA VAL A 177 16.66 -4.37 -5.24
C VAL A 177 16.44 -3.22 -4.27
N PRO A 178 16.46 -3.47 -2.96
CA PRO A 178 16.29 -2.42 -1.96
C PRO A 178 17.44 -1.39 -2.01
N VAL A 179 17.09 -0.10 -2.00
CA VAL A 179 18.05 1.01 -1.86
C VAL A 179 17.84 1.61 -0.47
N PRO A 180 18.72 1.32 0.49
CA PRO A 180 18.54 1.79 1.87
C PRO A 180 18.57 3.32 1.97
N THR A 181 17.67 3.86 2.79
CA THR A 181 17.66 5.27 3.22
C THR A 181 17.40 5.34 4.72
N ASP A 182 17.73 6.45 5.33
CA ASP A 182 17.58 6.68 6.76
C ASP A 182 17.25 8.16 7.06
N GLU A 183 17.26 8.51 8.33
CA GLU A 183 17.00 9.87 8.81
C GLU A 183 17.99 10.90 8.26
N SER A 184 19.25 10.52 7.99
CA SER A 184 20.29 11.44 7.50
C SER A 184 19.96 12.00 6.13
N THR A 185 19.22 11.24 5.32
CA THR A 185 18.68 11.66 4.01
C THR A 185 17.20 12.05 4.05
N GLY A 186 16.59 12.04 5.24
CA GLY A 186 15.15 12.22 5.41
C GLY A 186 14.34 11.12 4.70
N PHE A 187 14.85 9.90 4.67
CA PHE A 187 14.29 8.74 3.97
C PHE A 187 14.11 8.95 2.46
N ARG A 188 14.98 9.76 1.82
CA ARG A 188 15.00 9.98 0.37
C ARG A 188 16.22 9.32 -0.24
N ALA A 189 16.03 8.52 -1.28
CA ALA A 189 17.15 7.95 -2.03
C ALA A 189 17.89 9.06 -2.78
N THR A 190 19.19 9.11 -2.59
CA THR A 190 20.08 10.00 -3.34
C THR A 190 20.47 9.34 -4.67
N VAL A 191 20.88 10.14 -5.65
CA VAL A 191 21.40 9.63 -6.93
C VAL A 191 22.59 8.70 -6.70
N ASP A 192 23.49 9.03 -5.76
CA ASP A 192 24.65 8.18 -5.45
C ASP A 192 24.22 6.79 -4.93
N ALA A 193 23.22 6.74 -4.07
CA ALA A 193 22.69 5.48 -3.54
C ALA A 193 22.00 4.64 -4.62
N LEU A 194 21.24 5.29 -5.50
CA LEU A 194 20.59 4.65 -6.66
C LEU A 194 21.63 4.09 -7.63
N GLU A 195 22.66 4.88 -7.92
CA GLU A 195 23.76 4.50 -8.80
C GLU A 195 24.53 3.28 -8.25
N ALA A 196 24.83 3.29 -6.95
CA ALA A 196 25.54 2.19 -6.30
C ALA A 196 24.76 0.86 -6.31
N ALA A 197 23.42 0.93 -6.38
CA ALA A 197 22.54 -0.24 -6.42
C ALA A 197 22.23 -0.69 -7.87
N THR A 198 22.60 0.09 -8.88
CA THR A 198 22.29 -0.17 -10.29
C THR A 198 23.19 -1.25 -10.87
N THR A 199 22.62 -2.17 -11.64
CA THR A 199 23.33 -3.21 -12.41
C THR A 199 22.90 -3.18 -13.88
N GLU A 200 23.49 -4.04 -14.72
CA GLU A 200 23.07 -4.22 -16.12
C GLU A 200 21.64 -4.78 -16.26
N ARG A 201 21.08 -5.37 -15.20
CA ARG A 201 19.72 -5.89 -15.17
C ARG A 201 18.70 -4.88 -14.66
N THR A 202 19.15 -3.75 -14.14
CA THR A 202 18.26 -2.70 -13.63
C THR A 202 17.44 -2.11 -14.76
N LYS A 203 16.12 -2.24 -14.69
CA LYS A 203 15.17 -1.81 -15.71
C LYS A 203 14.24 -0.72 -15.24
N VAL A 204 13.87 -0.76 -13.95
CA VAL A 204 12.83 0.11 -13.38
C VAL A 204 13.32 0.75 -12.08
N LEU A 205 13.06 2.03 -11.91
CA LEU A 205 13.07 2.72 -10.62
C LEU A 205 11.63 2.84 -10.11
N LEU A 206 11.36 2.37 -8.91
CA LEU A 206 10.15 2.71 -8.16
C LEU A 206 10.39 4.03 -7.42
N PHE A 207 9.56 5.04 -7.68
CA PHE A 207 9.63 6.34 -7.02
C PHE A 207 8.31 6.61 -6.28
N VAL A 208 8.37 6.98 -5.00
CA VAL A 208 7.18 7.16 -4.16
C VAL A 208 7.26 8.47 -3.40
N SER A 209 6.39 9.43 -3.73
CA SER A 209 6.32 10.72 -3.05
C SER A 209 4.89 11.28 -3.11
N PRO A 210 4.27 11.58 -1.96
CA PRO A 210 4.69 11.31 -0.57
C PRO A 210 4.77 9.82 -0.24
N SER A 211 5.70 9.45 0.66
CA SER A 211 6.04 8.05 0.94
C SER A 211 5.14 7.40 2.01
N ASN A 212 4.85 6.14 1.82
CA ASN A 212 4.43 5.18 2.82
C ASN A 212 5.57 4.15 2.98
N PRO A 213 6.21 4.03 4.16
CA PRO A 213 5.70 4.36 5.50
C PRO A 213 6.19 5.69 6.10
N THR A 214 7.15 6.39 5.50
CA THR A 214 7.96 7.42 6.18
C THR A 214 7.30 8.80 6.26
N GLY A 215 6.33 9.09 5.39
CA GLY A 215 5.77 10.44 5.22
C GLY A 215 6.72 11.42 4.53
N ALA A 216 7.87 10.98 4.02
CA ALA A 216 8.82 11.82 3.31
C ALA A 216 8.25 12.34 1.99
N VAL A 217 8.59 13.60 1.65
CA VAL A 217 8.22 14.24 0.39
C VAL A 217 9.50 14.73 -0.30
N TYR A 218 9.76 14.27 -1.52
CA TYR A 218 10.88 14.80 -2.31
C TYR A 218 10.59 16.23 -2.74
N THR A 219 11.59 17.12 -2.68
CA THR A 219 11.46 18.46 -3.27
C THR A 219 11.41 18.38 -4.80
N ALA A 220 10.99 19.45 -5.45
CA ALA A 220 10.99 19.52 -6.91
C ALA A 220 12.41 19.31 -7.50
N GLU A 221 13.43 19.87 -6.85
CA GLU A 221 14.84 19.73 -7.24
C GLU A 221 15.30 18.26 -7.13
N GLN A 222 15.01 17.61 -5.98
CA GLN A 222 15.36 16.20 -5.76
C GLN A 222 14.60 15.28 -6.72
N THR A 223 13.31 15.53 -6.95
CA THR A 223 12.52 14.77 -7.92
C THR A 223 13.07 14.90 -9.33
N ALA A 224 13.45 16.12 -9.74
CA ALA A 224 14.04 16.36 -11.05
C ALA A 224 15.47 15.79 -11.18
N GLU A 225 16.27 15.81 -10.11
CA GLU A 225 17.61 15.20 -10.09
C GLU A 225 17.54 13.69 -10.30
N VAL A 226 16.70 12.99 -9.51
CA VAL A 226 16.47 11.55 -9.66
C VAL A 226 15.88 11.22 -11.04
N GLY A 227 14.93 12.03 -11.52
CA GLY A 227 14.31 11.83 -12.83
C GLY A 227 15.32 11.96 -13.99
N ARG A 228 16.17 12.99 -14.00
CA ARG A 228 17.23 13.15 -15.00
C ARG A 228 18.23 11.99 -14.97
N TRP A 229 18.64 11.56 -13.76
CA TRP A 229 19.50 10.39 -13.61
C TRP A 229 18.85 9.13 -14.22
N ALA A 230 17.57 8.90 -13.97
CA ALA A 230 16.84 7.76 -14.54
C ALA A 230 16.73 7.85 -16.07
N ALA A 231 16.50 9.06 -16.61
CA ALA A 231 16.48 9.32 -18.05
C ALA A 231 17.83 9.03 -18.71
N ASP A 232 18.93 9.52 -18.14
CA ASP A 232 20.29 9.31 -18.63
C ASP A 232 20.68 7.82 -18.66
N ARG A 233 20.13 7.02 -17.73
CA ARG A 233 20.30 5.56 -17.67
C ARG A 233 19.31 4.78 -18.55
N GLY A 234 18.33 5.45 -19.15
CA GLY A 234 17.29 4.83 -19.96
C GLY A 234 16.36 3.94 -19.15
N LEU A 235 16.24 4.16 -17.83
CA LEU A 235 15.36 3.40 -16.95
C LEU A 235 13.89 3.76 -17.16
N TRP A 236 13.02 2.80 -16.86
CA TRP A 236 11.63 3.09 -16.60
C TRP A 236 11.45 3.63 -15.17
N VAL A 237 10.47 4.50 -14.99
CA VAL A 237 10.04 4.95 -13.66
C VAL A 237 8.59 4.55 -13.45
N VAL A 238 8.31 3.87 -12.33
CA VAL A 238 6.95 3.72 -11.80
C VAL A 238 6.85 4.66 -10.59
N THR A 239 6.09 5.76 -10.75
CA THR A 239 5.88 6.73 -9.68
C THR A 239 4.52 6.52 -9.04
N ASP A 240 4.48 6.30 -7.70
CA ASP A 240 3.24 6.19 -6.94
C ASP A 240 2.95 7.52 -6.24
N GLU A 241 1.91 8.20 -6.72
CA GLU A 241 1.52 9.55 -6.33
C GLU A 241 0.19 9.57 -5.55
N ILE A 242 -0.21 8.43 -4.95
CA ILE A 242 -1.51 8.25 -4.29
C ILE A 242 -1.77 9.23 -3.14
N TYR A 243 -0.72 9.84 -2.57
CA TYR A 243 -0.78 10.82 -1.48
C TYR A 243 -0.56 12.27 -1.92
N GLU A 244 -0.61 12.59 -3.21
CA GLU A 244 -0.30 13.90 -3.79
C GLU A 244 -0.98 15.10 -3.10
N HIS A 245 -2.22 14.94 -2.60
CA HIS A 245 -2.95 16.00 -1.89
C HIS A 245 -2.67 16.03 -0.38
N LEU A 246 -1.97 15.04 0.16
CA LEU A 246 -1.64 14.94 1.58
C LEU A 246 -0.18 15.34 1.80
N VAL A 247 0.08 16.61 1.63
CA VAL A 247 1.37 17.27 1.84
C VAL A 247 1.16 18.43 2.79
N TYR A 248 2.09 18.64 3.73
CA TYR A 248 1.93 19.54 4.87
C TYR A 248 3.06 20.56 4.99
N GLY A 249 2.83 21.60 5.79
CA GLY A 249 3.79 22.67 6.02
C GLY A 249 4.12 23.42 4.72
N ASP A 250 5.41 23.69 4.52
CA ASP A 250 5.94 24.39 3.34
C ASP A 250 6.30 23.42 2.19
N HIS A 251 6.02 22.12 2.36
CA HIS A 251 6.28 21.12 1.33
C HIS A 251 5.22 21.19 0.23
N THR A 252 5.65 20.88 -0.99
CA THR A 252 4.78 20.83 -2.17
C THR A 252 4.96 19.52 -2.91
N PHE A 253 3.86 18.96 -3.41
CA PHE A 253 3.92 17.80 -4.29
C PHE A 253 4.48 18.19 -5.67
N SER A 254 5.26 17.28 -6.25
CA SER A 254 5.80 17.42 -7.61
C SER A 254 5.76 16.08 -8.32
N SER A 255 5.17 16.04 -9.51
CA SER A 255 5.15 14.85 -10.36
C SER A 255 6.40 14.80 -11.23
N MET A 256 7.09 13.64 -11.22
CA MET A 256 8.36 13.50 -11.94
C MET A 256 8.25 13.76 -13.46
N PRO A 257 7.27 13.22 -14.21
CA PRO A 257 7.16 13.45 -15.64
C PRO A 257 6.80 14.91 -16.01
N ALA A 258 6.25 15.69 -15.07
CA ALA A 258 6.03 17.11 -15.27
C ALA A 258 7.34 17.92 -15.15
N LEU A 259 8.26 17.50 -14.27
CA LEU A 259 9.54 18.15 -14.06
C LEU A 259 10.62 17.69 -15.05
N VAL A 260 10.50 16.48 -15.56
CA VAL A 260 11.47 15.83 -16.48
C VAL A 260 10.71 15.28 -17.70
N PRO A 261 10.27 16.15 -18.64
CA PRO A 261 9.42 15.75 -19.77
C PRO A 261 10.05 14.68 -20.68
N GLU A 262 11.37 14.64 -20.78
CA GLU A 262 12.11 13.62 -21.54
C GLU A 262 11.92 12.20 -21.01
N LEU A 263 11.48 12.07 -19.76
CA LEU A 263 11.20 10.78 -19.12
C LEU A 263 9.74 10.32 -19.34
N ALA A 264 8.86 11.16 -19.90
CA ALA A 264 7.42 10.87 -20.02
C ALA A 264 7.12 9.56 -20.77
N ASP A 265 7.90 9.24 -21.81
CA ASP A 265 7.73 7.99 -22.58
C ASP A 265 8.28 6.74 -21.86
N ARG A 266 8.85 6.91 -20.66
CA ARG A 266 9.35 5.83 -19.80
C ARG A 266 8.83 5.94 -18.36
N THR A 267 7.75 6.70 -18.16
CA THR A 267 7.14 6.84 -16.83
C THR A 267 5.74 6.26 -16.81
N ILE A 268 5.44 5.53 -15.73
CA ILE A 268 4.08 5.13 -15.37
C ILE A 268 3.74 5.83 -14.06
N VAL A 269 2.73 6.71 -14.09
CA VAL A 269 2.15 7.33 -12.89
C VAL A 269 1.05 6.44 -12.35
N VAL A 270 1.14 6.06 -11.10
CA VAL A 270 0.11 5.31 -10.36
C VAL A 270 -0.58 6.26 -9.39
N ASN A 271 -1.90 6.27 -9.40
CA ASN A 271 -2.68 7.11 -8.49
C ASN A 271 -4.10 6.54 -8.30
N GLY A 272 -4.98 7.23 -7.56
CA GLY A 272 -6.35 6.79 -7.34
C GLY A 272 -7.14 7.67 -6.36
N VAL A 273 -8.40 7.33 -6.16
CA VAL A 273 -9.31 8.07 -5.27
C VAL A 273 -9.25 7.60 -3.80
N ALA A 274 -8.50 6.55 -3.50
CA ALA A 274 -8.58 5.84 -2.23
C ALA A 274 -8.21 6.72 -1.02
N LYS A 275 -7.22 7.63 -1.15
CA LYS A 275 -6.66 8.39 -0.03
C LYS A 275 -7.25 9.78 0.06
N SER A 276 -7.10 10.59 -0.96
CA SER A 276 -7.58 11.99 -0.98
C SER A 276 -9.10 12.12 -0.85
N TYR A 277 -9.87 11.08 -1.19
CA TYR A 277 -11.33 11.11 -1.17
C TYR A 277 -11.95 10.10 -0.20
N ALA A 278 -11.16 9.49 0.68
CA ALA A 278 -11.63 8.45 1.62
C ALA A 278 -12.45 7.34 0.92
N MET A 279 -11.92 6.82 -0.18
CA MET A 279 -12.59 5.84 -1.05
C MET A 279 -11.86 4.50 -1.12
N THR A 280 -11.25 4.04 -0.03
CA THR A 280 -10.48 2.78 -0.03
C THR A 280 -11.32 1.57 -0.42
N GLY A 281 -12.56 1.48 0.07
CA GLY A 281 -13.51 0.40 -0.22
C GLY A 281 -14.10 0.41 -1.63
N TRP A 282 -14.05 1.54 -2.34
CA TRP A 282 -14.60 1.68 -3.70
C TRP A 282 -13.74 1.04 -4.77
N ARG A 283 -12.46 0.82 -4.48
CA ARG A 283 -11.52 0.14 -5.36
C ARG A 283 -11.37 0.79 -6.74
N VAL A 284 -11.09 2.09 -6.79
CA VAL A 284 -10.78 2.82 -8.02
C VAL A 284 -9.41 3.48 -7.94
N GLY A 285 -8.56 3.16 -8.91
CA GLY A 285 -7.28 3.77 -9.16
C GLY A 285 -6.98 3.76 -10.64
N TRP A 286 -5.80 4.20 -11.01
CA TRP A 286 -5.38 4.24 -12.40
C TRP A 286 -3.86 4.19 -12.53
N MET A 287 -3.43 3.81 -13.72
CA MET A 287 -2.09 4.06 -14.22
C MET A 287 -2.16 4.96 -15.44
N ILE A 288 -1.15 5.82 -15.60
CA ILE A 288 -0.97 6.70 -16.76
C ILE A 288 0.41 6.42 -17.33
N GLY A 289 0.52 6.17 -18.62
CA GLY A 289 1.80 5.87 -19.25
C GLY A 289 1.70 5.85 -20.76
N PRO A 290 2.77 5.45 -21.47
CA PRO A 290 2.77 5.31 -22.90
C PRO A 290 1.66 4.40 -23.43
N ALA A 291 1.15 4.71 -24.62
CA ALA A 291 -0.04 4.06 -25.17
C ALA A 291 0.10 2.54 -25.38
N ASP A 292 1.29 2.06 -25.71
CA ASP A 292 1.62 0.64 -25.89
C ASP A 292 1.59 -0.10 -24.55
N VAL A 293 2.17 0.48 -23.49
CA VAL A 293 2.14 -0.06 -22.12
C VAL A 293 0.69 -0.05 -21.59
N GLY A 294 -0.05 1.04 -21.78
CA GLY A 294 -1.45 1.12 -21.41
C GLY A 294 -2.30 0.07 -22.11
N LYS A 295 -2.02 -0.21 -23.39
CA LYS A 295 -2.68 -1.29 -24.14
C LYS A 295 -2.33 -2.68 -23.58
N ALA A 296 -1.06 -2.93 -23.27
CA ALA A 296 -0.61 -4.20 -22.68
C ALA A 296 -1.26 -4.43 -21.31
N ALA A 297 -1.26 -3.41 -20.44
CA ALA A 297 -1.93 -3.46 -19.14
C ALA A 297 -3.44 -3.68 -19.25
N THR A 298 -4.11 -3.04 -20.22
CA THR A 298 -5.55 -3.26 -20.49
C THR A 298 -5.83 -4.69 -20.94
N ASN A 299 -4.97 -5.26 -21.79
CA ASN A 299 -5.09 -6.66 -22.22
C ASN A 299 -4.93 -7.61 -21.03
N LEU A 300 -3.89 -7.40 -20.20
CA LEU A 300 -3.71 -8.17 -18.96
C LEU A 300 -4.94 -8.08 -18.08
N GLN A 301 -5.44 -6.86 -17.82
CA GLN A 301 -6.61 -6.63 -16.98
C GLN A 301 -7.87 -7.28 -17.53
N SER A 302 -8.07 -7.30 -18.85
CA SER A 302 -9.23 -7.92 -19.48
C SER A 302 -9.33 -9.43 -19.21
N HIS A 303 -8.18 -10.10 -19.01
CA HIS A 303 -8.10 -11.52 -18.69
C HIS A 303 -8.00 -11.82 -17.18
N ALA A 304 -7.58 -10.84 -16.37
CA ALA A 304 -7.40 -11.00 -14.93
C ALA A 304 -8.67 -10.62 -14.13
N THR A 305 -9.19 -9.42 -14.33
CA THR A 305 -10.27 -8.85 -13.48
C THR A 305 -11.41 -8.23 -14.29
N SER A 306 -11.25 -8.03 -15.62
CA SER A 306 -12.15 -7.22 -16.46
C SER A 306 -12.19 -5.74 -15.98
N ASN A 307 -13.27 -5.02 -16.27
CA ASN A 307 -13.43 -3.62 -15.88
C ASN A 307 -13.68 -3.44 -14.38
N VAL A 308 -13.34 -2.26 -13.86
CA VAL A 308 -13.73 -1.82 -12.52
C VAL A 308 -15.25 -1.69 -12.43
N ALA A 309 -15.83 -1.93 -11.24
CA ALA A 309 -17.27 -1.79 -11.01
C ALA A 309 -17.80 -0.42 -11.49
N ASN A 310 -18.81 -0.41 -12.34
CA ASN A 310 -19.29 0.81 -13.00
C ASN A 310 -19.80 1.85 -11.99
N VAL A 311 -20.48 1.41 -10.93
CA VAL A 311 -20.98 2.30 -9.86
C VAL A 311 -19.80 3.00 -9.18
N SER A 312 -18.71 2.27 -8.89
CA SER A 312 -17.50 2.84 -8.32
C SER A 312 -16.82 3.83 -9.28
N GLN A 313 -16.80 3.53 -10.59
CA GLN A 313 -16.26 4.46 -11.57
C GLN A 313 -17.08 5.75 -11.65
N ARG A 314 -18.43 5.68 -11.58
CA ARG A 314 -19.30 6.86 -11.54
C ARG A 314 -19.06 7.71 -10.29
N ALA A 315 -18.89 7.07 -9.14
CA ALA A 315 -18.51 7.75 -7.91
C ALA A 315 -17.13 8.45 -8.04
N ALA A 316 -16.15 7.78 -8.68
CA ALA A 316 -14.84 8.37 -8.92
C ALA A 316 -14.91 9.58 -9.88
N VAL A 317 -15.76 9.58 -10.90
CA VAL A 317 -16.01 10.78 -11.72
C VAL A 317 -16.48 11.94 -10.84
N ALA A 318 -17.47 11.70 -9.96
CA ALA A 318 -17.97 12.74 -9.06
C ALA A 318 -16.89 13.22 -8.07
N ALA A 319 -16.00 12.34 -7.59
CA ALA A 319 -14.87 12.70 -6.76
C ALA A 319 -13.91 13.66 -7.46
N LEU A 320 -13.57 13.38 -8.72
CA LEU A 320 -12.58 14.15 -9.48
C LEU A 320 -13.15 15.46 -10.06
N THR A 321 -14.45 15.52 -10.35
CA THR A 321 -15.07 16.68 -11.01
C THR A 321 -15.94 17.52 -10.08
N GLY A 322 -16.24 17.03 -8.88
CA GLY A 322 -17.07 17.71 -7.89
C GLY A 322 -16.28 18.69 -7.03
N ASP A 323 -16.92 19.12 -5.93
CA ASP A 323 -16.33 20.02 -4.95
C ASP A 323 -15.12 19.36 -4.26
N GLN A 324 -14.00 20.06 -4.23
CA GLN A 324 -12.74 19.62 -3.64
C GLN A 324 -12.54 20.09 -2.18
N ALA A 325 -13.50 20.84 -1.60
CA ALA A 325 -13.39 21.34 -0.23
C ALA A 325 -13.13 20.23 0.79
N CYS A 326 -13.78 19.06 0.59
CA CYS A 326 -13.60 17.89 1.45
C CYS A 326 -12.16 17.39 1.52
N VAL A 327 -11.37 17.51 0.45
CA VAL A 327 -9.94 17.13 0.43
C VAL A 327 -9.14 18.07 1.32
N GLY A 328 -9.42 19.38 1.23
CA GLY A 328 -8.81 20.40 2.09
C GLY A 328 -9.14 20.22 3.57
N GLU A 329 -10.39 19.88 3.90
CA GLU A 329 -10.85 19.62 5.27
C GLU A 329 -10.15 18.39 5.88
N MET A 330 -10.10 17.29 5.16
CA MET A 330 -9.40 16.08 5.60
C MET A 330 -7.89 16.32 5.76
N ARG A 331 -7.26 17.03 4.81
CA ARG A 331 -5.85 17.40 4.91
C ARG A 331 -5.57 18.25 6.15
N ALA A 332 -6.42 19.23 6.47
CA ALA A 332 -6.26 20.06 7.65
C ALA A 332 -6.37 19.25 8.96
N ALA A 333 -7.29 18.28 9.01
CA ALA A 333 -7.40 17.38 10.17
C ALA A 333 -6.17 16.47 10.31
N PHE A 334 -5.67 15.90 9.21
CA PHE A 334 -4.43 15.11 9.22
C PHE A 334 -3.21 15.94 9.63
N ASP A 335 -3.08 17.19 9.16
CA ASP A 335 -1.97 18.08 9.56
C ASP A 335 -1.97 18.39 11.06
N ARG A 336 -3.14 18.60 11.67
CA ARG A 336 -3.26 18.78 13.13
C ARG A 336 -2.81 17.53 13.88
N ARG A 337 -3.30 16.35 13.48
CA ARG A 337 -2.97 15.06 14.08
C ARG A 337 -1.51 14.69 13.89
N ARG A 338 -0.94 14.98 12.72
CA ARG A 338 0.48 14.81 12.38
C ARG A 338 1.38 15.54 13.38
N ARG A 339 1.12 16.83 13.58
CA ARG A 339 1.91 17.66 14.53
C ARG A 339 1.80 17.13 15.95
N ARG A 340 0.59 16.76 16.35
CA ARG A 340 0.35 16.21 17.69
C ARG A 340 1.04 14.86 17.89
N MET A 341 0.97 13.96 16.91
CA MET A 341 1.68 12.69 16.97
C MET A 341 3.18 12.89 17.04
N PHE A 342 3.74 13.78 16.23
CA PHE A 342 5.16 14.10 16.23
C PHE A 342 5.62 14.65 17.60
N GLU A 343 4.88 15.59 18.18
CA GLU A 343 5.15 16.14 19.52
C GLU A 343 5.21 15.03 20.58
N LEU A 344 4.20 14.15 20.61
CA LEU A 344 4.10 13.07 21.60
C LEU A 344 5.20 12.02 21.41
N LEU A 345 5.50 11.62 20.19
CA LEU A 345 6.57 10.65 19.90
C LEU A 345 7.96 11.20 20.26
N SER A 346 8.23 12.46 19.91
CA SER A 346 9.51 13.12 20.21
C SER A 346 9.75 13.35 21.71
N ALA A 347 8.70 13.34 22.52
CA ALA A 347 8.81 13.42 23.98
C ALA A 347 9.12 12.07 24.64
N MET A 348 9.06 10.94 23.93
CA MET A 348 9.30 9.60 24.49
C MET A 348 10.81 9.31 24.58
N PRO A 349 11.36 8.94 25.75
CA PRO A 349 12.77 8.67 25.89
C PRO A 349 13.24 7.49 25.05
N GLY A 350 14.25 7.71 24.20
CA GLY A 350 14.83 6.69 23.32
C GLY A 350 14.05 6.48 22.02
N VAL A 351 13.09 7.34 21.72
CA VAL A 351 12.38 7.39 20.43
C VAL A 351 12.85 8.62 19.67
N GLU A 352 13.24 8.43 18.42
CA GLU A 352 13.57 9.51 17.49
C GLU A 352 12.55 9.49 16.34
N CYS A 353 12.09 10.66 15.93
CA CYS A 353 11.09 10.75 14.86
C CYS A 353 11.38 11.99 14.01
N LEU A 354 11.40 11.84 12.70
CA LEU A 354 11.31 12.99 11.80
C LEU A 354 9.84 13.43 11.70
N GLU A 355 9.65 14.74 11.62
CA GLU A 355 8.29 15.27 11.39
C GLU A 355 7.80 14.83 10.01
N PRO A 356 6.67 14.12 9.89
CA PRO A 356 6.17 13.67 8.59
C PRO A 356 5.79 14.87 7.71
N GLU A 357 6.17 14.86 6.44
CA GLU A 357 5.92 15.92 5.47
C GLU A 357 4.69 15.65 4.62
N GLY A 358 4.29 14.38 4.52
CA GLY A 358 3.16 13.94 3.70
C GLY A 358 2.52 12.63 4.16
N ALA A 359 1.55 12.13 3.39
CA ALA A 359 0.72 10.96 3.68
C ALA A 359 -0.04 11.10 5.01
N PHE A 360 -0.20 10.04 5.80
CA PHE A 360 -0.78 10.07 7.14
C PHE A 360 -0.09 9.06 8.08
N TYR A 361 1.27 9.01 8.00
CA TYR A 361 2.10 8.11 8.80
C TYR A 361 3.24 8.85 9.46
N ALA A 362 3.53 8.48 10.71
CA ALA A 362 4.82 8.72 11.36
C ALA A 362 5.64 7.43 11.34
N PHE A 363 6.98 7.58 11.26
CA PHE A 363 7.90 6.45 11.18
C PHE A 363 9.05 6.60 12.18
N PRO A 364 8.74 6.55 13.51
CA PRO A 364 9.73 6.71 14.55
C PRO A 364 10.72 5.55 14.60
N ASN A 365 11.96 5.89 14.97
CA ASN A 365 13.04 5.01 15.34
C ASN A 365 12.94 4.63 16.81
N PHE A 366 12.90 3.35 17.12
CA PHE A 366 12.83 2.79 18.46
C PHE A 366 14.16 2.14 18.89
N ALA A 367 15.26 2.30 18.14
CA ALA A 367 16.53 1.68 18.46
C ALA A 367 17.01 2.01 19.89
N GLY A 368 16.76 3.22 20.38
CA GLY A 368 17.08 3.64 21.75
C GLY A 368 16.18 3.01 22.83
N VAL A 369 15.12 2.29 22.45
CA VAL A 369 14.23 1.54 23.35
C VAL A 369 14.61 0.06 23.40
N LEU A 370 15.13 -0.49 22.31
CA LEU A 370 15.45 -1.90 22.20
C LEU A 370 16.57 -2.31 23.16
N GLY A 371 16.46 -3.50 23.77
CA GLY A 371 17.42 -4.05 24.69
C GLY A 371 17.31 -3.56 26.14
N ARG A 372 16.46 -2.58 26.43
CA ARG A 372 16.18 -2.13 27.81
C ARG A 372 14.87 -2.72 28.34
N PRO A 373 14.73 -2.84 29.69
CA PRO A 373 13.45 -3.24 30.30
C PRO A 373 12.37 -2.18 30.03
N LEU A 374 11.17 -2.60 29.67
CA LEU A 374 9.94 -1.80 29.56
C LEU A 374 9.22 -1.78 30.92
N ALA A 375 8.20 -0.93 31.08
CA ALA A 375 7.50 -0.76 32.35
C ALA A 375 6.98 -2.08 32.97
N GLY A 376 6.55 -3.07 32.15
CA GLY A 376 6.14 -4.41 32.59
C GLY A 376 7.31 -5.38 32.89
N GLY A 377 8.58 -4.93 32.80
CA GLY A 377 9.78 -5.75 33.02
C GLY A 377 10.18 -6.62 31.81
N ARG A 378 9.41 -6.64 30.74
CA ARG A 378 9.79 -7.30 29.48
C ARG A 378 10.83 -6.46 28.73
N THR A 379 11.58 -7.12 27.85
CA THR A 379 12.58 -6.47 26.98
C THR A 379 12.33 -6.90 25.54
N ALA A 380 12.24 -5.94 24.63
CA ALA A 380 12.18 -6.18 23.20
C ALA A 380 13.59 -6.06 22.58
N LYS A 381 13.98 -6.99 21.72
CA LYS A 381 15.23 -6.97 20.97
C LYS A 381 15.05 -6.45 19.55
N THR A 382 13.83 -6.54 19.03
CA THR A 382 13.43 -6.11 17.69
C THR A 382 12.17 -5.27 17.79
N THR A 383 11.88 -4.49 16.75
CA THR A 383 10.60 -3.75 16.68
C THR A 383 9.40 -4.67 16.46
N LEU A 384 9.62 -5.87 15.92
CA LEU A 384 8.59 -6.91 15.89
C LEU A 384 8.19 -7.34 17.30
N GLU A 385 9.14 -7.68 18.18
CA GLU A 385 8.88 -8.01 19.58
C GLU A 385 8.25 -6.82 20.33
N LEU A 386 8.72 -5.59 20.06
CA LEU A 386 8.15 -4.38 20.65
C LEU A 386 6.67 -4.20 20.27
N ALA A 387 6.31 -4.41 19.01
CA ALA A 387 4.94 -4.33 18.53
C ALA A 387 4.03 -5.40 19.20
N GLU A 388 4.55 -6.60 19.42
CA GLU A 388 3.85 -7.65 20.15
C GLU A 388 3.60 -7.26 21.62
N ILE A 389 4.63 -6.76 22.31
CA ILE A 389 4.52 -6.31 23.71
C ILE A 389 3.54 -5.12 23.81
N ALA A 390 3.64 -4.14 22.91
CA ALA A 390 2.75 -2.99 22.87
C ALA A 390 1.27 -3.42 22.72
N LEU A 391 1.01 -4.39 21.86
CA LEU A 391 -0.34 -4.92 21.68
C LEU A 391 -0.83 -5.71 22.89
N GLU A 392 0.03 -6.52 23.51
CA GLU A 392 -0.35 -7.38 24.65
C GLU A 392 -0.51 -6.61 25.96
N GLU A 393 0.39 -5.66 26.26
CA GLU A 393 0.41 -4.96 27.55
C GLU A 393 -0.28 -3.60 27.50
N ALA A 394 0.04 -2.78 26.47
CA ALA A 394 -0.53 -1.44 26.33
C ALA A 394 -1.83 -1.41 25.51
N LYS A 395 -2.21 -2.49 24.84
CA LYS A 395 -3.36 -2.55 23.91
C LYS A 395 -3.22 -1.54 22.77
N VAL A 396 -1.98 -1.36 22.27
CA VAL A 396 -1.64 -0.47 21.17
C VAL A 396 -1.07 -1.30 20.03
N ALA A 397 -1.68 -1.22 18.85
CA ALA A 397 -1.21 -1.93 17.66
C ALA A 397 -0.42 -0.97 16.76
N VAL A 398 0.87 -1.27 16.51
CA VAL A 398 1.76 -0.57 15.58
C VAL A 398 2.29 -1.56 14.54
N VAL A 399 2.73 -1.07 13.38
CA VAL A 399 3.31 -1.95 12.35
C VAL A 399 4.85 -1.89 12.46
N PRO A 400 5.52 -3.03 12.75
CA PRO A 400 6.97 -3.05 12.90
C PRO A 400 7.69 -2.71 11.58
N GLY A 401 8.84 -2.06 11.70
CA GLY A 401 9.63 -1.57 10.56
C GLY A 401 10.23 -2.67 9.71
N GLU A 402 10.43 -3.86 10.26
CA GLU A 402 10.84 -5.06 9.54
C GLU A 402 9.94 -5.32 8.32
N ALA A 403 8.65 -5.05 8.45
CA ALA A 403 7.68 -5.18 7.35
C ALA A 403 7.96 -4.23 6.16
N PHE A 404 8.67 -3.15 6.40
CA PHE A 404 8.99 -2.12 5.40
C PHE A 404 10.48 -2.15 4.99
N GLY A 405 11.23 -3.19 5.40
CA GLY A 405 12.66 -3.31 5.17
C GLY A 405 13.51 -2.38 6.04
N ALA A 406 13.01 -1.93 7.20
CA ALA A 406 13.68 -1.00 8.12
C ALA A 406 13.58 -1.46 9.57
N PRO A 407 14.38 -2.46 10.00
CA PRO A 407 14.44 -2.87 11.40
C PRO A 407 14.79 -1.70 12.33
N GLY A 408 14.21 -1.68 13.52
CA GLY A 408 14.43 -0.60 14.50
C GLY A 408 13.37 0.51 14.43
N TYR A 409 12.57 0.56 13.39
CA TYR A 409 11.48 1.52 13.22
C TYR A 409 10.10 0.89 13.42
N ALA A 410 9.07 1.72 13.51
CA ALA A 410 7.68 1.28 13.37
C ALA A 410 6.84 2.33 12.67
N ARG A 411 5.82 1.89 11.92
CA ARG A 411 4.87 2.81 11.30
C ARG A 411 3.65 3.00 12.21
N LEU A 412 3.30 4.25 12.46
CA LEU A 412 2.08 4.67 13.14
C LEU A 412 1.26 5.57 12.20
N SER A 413 0.01 5.19 11.95
CA SER A 413 -0.93 6.00 11.19
C SER A 413 -1.60 7.02 12.11
N TYR A 414 -1.72 8.29 11.67
CA TYR A 414 -2.55 9.28 12.34
C TYR A 414 -3.95 9.46 11.70
N ALA A 415 -4.36 8.48 10.89
CA ALA A 415 -5.71 8.40 10.36
C ALA A 415 -6.64 7.70 11.38
N LEU A 416 -6.88 8.36 12.52
CA LEU A 416 -7.79 7.94 13.59
C LEU A 416 -8.26 9.18 14.37
N ALA A 417 -9.30 9.03 15.22
CA ALA A 417 -9.83 10.13 16.02
C ALA A 417 -8.77 10.75 16.95
N ASP A 418 -8.87 12.05 17.20
CA ASP A 418 -7.90 12.82 17.97
C ASP A 418 -7.74 12.24 19.40
N GLU A 419 -8.85 11.85 20.05
CA GLU A 419 -8.84 11.25 21.39
C GLU A 419 -8.17 9.88 21.42
N ALA A 420 -8.39 9.05 20.39
CA ALA A 420 -7.74 7.75 20.27
C ALA A 420 -6.22 7.89 20.00
N LEU A 421 -5.81 8.92 19.25
CA LEU A 421 -4.40 9.23 19.03
C LEU A 421 -3.69 9.58 20.36
N GLU A 422 -4.27 10.52 21.13
CA GLU A 422 -3.75 10.92 22.45
C GLU A 422 -3.65 9.76 23.42
N GLU A 423 -4.73 9.01 23.57
CA GLU A 423 -4.80 7.86 24.47
C GLU A 423 -3.81 6.76 24.08
N GLY A 424 -3.75 6.40 22.79
CA GLY A 424 -2.85 5.36 22.31
C GLY A 424 -1.39 5.70 22.51
N LEU A 425 -0.99 6.94 22.21
CA LEU A 425 0.39 7.40 22.42
C LEU A 425 0.72 7.55 23.91
N GLY A 426 -0.26 7.93 24.76
CA GLY A 426 -0.10 7.94 26.22
C GLY A 426 0.16 6.54 26.79
N ARG A 427 -0.58 5.52 26.33
CA ARG A 427 -0.34 4.12 26.69
C ARG A 427 1.04 3.64 26.23
N LEU A 428 1.43 3.98 25.01
CA LEU A 428 2.75 3.64 24.49
C LEU A 428 3.86 4.30 25.30
N ALA A 429 3.76 5.60 25.61
CA ALA A 429 4.72 6.31 26.44
C ALA A 429 4.86 5.67 27.85
N THR A 430 3.75 5.25 28.45
CA THR A 430 3.74 4.55 29.74
C THR A 430 4.47 3.22 29.65
N LEU A 431 4.28 2.45 28.57
CA LEU A 431 4.97 1.18 28.34
C LEU A 431 6.48 1.36 28.19
N LEU A 432 6.91 2.46 27.53
CA LEU A 432 8.31 2.74 27.21
C LEU A 432 9.07 3.41 28.36
N ALA A 433 8.40 3.90 29.40
CA ALA A 433 9.01 4.52 30.56
C ALA A 433 9.79 3.50 31.41
#